data_0cc84857dff90cd93bb008d8a98bb616
#
_entry.id   0cc84857dff90cd93bb008d8a98bb616
#
_cell.length_a   1.000
_cell.length_b   1.000
_cell.length_c   1.000
_cell.angle_alpha   90.00
_cell.angle_beta   90.00
_cell.angle_gamma   90.00
#
_symmetry.space_group_name_H-M   'P 1'
#
loop_
_entity.id
_entity.type
_entity.pdbx_description
1 polymer ?
#
loop_
_entity_poly.entity_id
_entity_poly.type
_entity_poly.pdbx_seq_one_letter_code
_entity_poly.pdbx_strand_id
1 'polypeptide(L)'
;MTSAINEYFDQAQLSMAAYAAGLVVEMNMGENRDAYEDALRGGGMSNAQATRFAAEYSIVSTTYIDISGLAVNVFRDNETGQIVLAIRGTNDVLDILSNAELYFGGITRPQTVSLYNYVQRLLTPAGQLAPQVIDAPPYSGTGSGIYAAPAVLGLGYLSGASGVTVTGHSLGGHLSAVASRLFPSLIQSTYTYNAPGFNLPVADALLDQFPGDAGAFPSNITNVVADTGVTVISNVGDLPGTPKRIFIEDQSLITNFPGNHGIAPLTDALAIYNLFATIDPTGTIERVTEILKASATTDKKTLETALDSLRTLFQENYAFGSP
;
A
#
# COMPACT_ATOMS: atom_id res chain seq x y z
N MET A 1 4.50 -6.43 21.54
CA MET A 1 3.38 -6.40 20.58
C MET A 1 2.99 -4.98 20.19
N THR A 2 2.89 -4.05 21.13
CA THR A 2 2.39 -2.67 20.91
C THR A 2 3.04 -1.97 19.73
N SER A 3 4.38 -1.97 19.61
CA SER A 3 5.06 -1.29 18.52
C SER A 3 4.76 -1.86 17.13
N ALA A 4 4.71 -3.18 16.98
CA ALA A 4 4.48 -3.81 15.66
C ALA A 4 3.03 -3.66 15.18
N ILE A 5 2.04 -3.75 16.06
CA ILE A 5 0.63 -3.57 15.71
C ILE A 5 0.33 -2.11 15.37
N ASN A 6 0.88 -1.17 16.16
CA ASN A 6 0.74 0.26 15.83
C ASN A 6 1.30 0.53 14.44
N GLU A 7 2.48 0.00 14.15
CA GLU A 7 3.11 0.17 12.84
C GLU A 7 2.28 -0.44 11.70
N TYR A 8 1.70 -1.64 11.90
CA TYR A 8 0.79 -2.22 10.90
C TYR A 8 -0.45 -1.34 10.67
N PHE A 9 -1.02 -0.76 11.72
CA PHE A 9 -2.14 0.15 11.61
C PHE A 9 -1.77 1.45 10.90
N ASP A 10 -0.65 2.08 11.27
CA ASP A 10 -0.20 3.34 10.67
C ASP A 10 0.14 3.17 9.19
N GLN A 11 0.82 2.08 8.83
CA GLN A 11 1.13 1.76 7.45
C GLN A 11 -0.12 1.38 6.63
N ALA A 12 -1.16 0.81 7.25
CA ALA A 12 -2.46 0.59 6.60
C ALA A 12 -3.16 1.91 6.29
N GLN A 13 -3.12 2.88 7.20
CA GLN A 13 -3.66 4.22 6.95
C GLN A 13 -2.93 4.92 5.80
N LEU A 14 -1.58 4.80 5.73
CA LEU A 14 -0.78 5.32 4.62
C LEU A 14 -1.14 4.63 3.30
N SER A 15 -1.37 3.31 3.32
CA SER A 15 -1.86 2.56 2.15
C SER A 15 -3.27 3.01 1.71
N MET A 16 -4.13 3.35 2.66
CA MET A 16 -5.45 3.93 2.38
C MET A 16 -5.32 5.34 1.79
N ALA A 17 -4.43 6.18 2.34
CA ALA A 17 -4.15 7.52 1.82
C ALA A 17 -3.64 7.52 0.37
N ALA A 18 -3.05 6.41 -0.10
CA ALA A 18 -2.65 6.26 -1.49
C ALA A 18 -3.82 6.33 -2.47
N TYR A 19 -5.06 6.06 -2.03
CA TYR A 19 -6.28 6.16 -2.84
C TYR A 19 -6.89 7.56 -2.87
N ALA A 20 -6.39 8.49 -2.05
CA ALA A 20 -6.84 9.88 -2.07
C ALA A 20 -6.48 10.54 -3.42
N ALA A 21 -7.49 11.03 -4.12
CA ALA A 21 -7.31 11.70 -5.40
C ALA A 21 -7.00 13.20 -5.21
N GLY A 22 -6.17 13.75 -6.10
CA GLY A 22 -5.92 15.18 -6.14
C GLY A 22 -5.03 15.72 -5.03
N LEU A 23 -4.29 14.86 -4.32
CA LEU A 23 -3.30 15.29 -3.35
C LEU A 23 -2.23 16.15 -4.02
N VAL A 24 -1.91 17.30 -3.42
CA VAL A 24 -0.83 18.21 -3.85
C VAL A 24 -0.07 18.72 -2.62
N VAL A 25 1.20 19.07 -2.82
CA VAL A 25 2.10 19.49 -1.72
C VAL A 25 1.58 20.76 -1.01
N GLU A 26 0.89 21.63 -1.72
CA GLU A 26 0.29 22.85 -1.20
C GLU A 26 -0.77 22.60 -0.12
N MET A 27 -1.35 21.41 -0.06
CA MET A 27 -2.30 21.00 0.98
C MET A 27 -1.69 20.87 2.38
N ASN A 28 -0.34 20.85 2.47
CA ASN A 28 0.34 20.91 3.77
C ASN A 28 0.19 22.26 4.47
N MET A 29 -0.19 23.31 3.73
CA MET A 29 -0.39 24.64 4.31
C MET A 29 -1.71 24.70 5.07
N GLY A 30 -1.72 25.35 6.24
CA GLY A 30 -2.86 25.34 7.15
C GLY A 30 -4.16 25.82 6.53
N GLU A 31 -4.12 26.76 5.58
CA GLU A 31 -5.29 27.25 4.83
C GLU A 31 -5.88 26.21 3.85
N ASN A 32 -5.11 25.19 3.47
CA ASN A 32 -5.52 24.11 2.56
C ASN A 32 -5.79 22.80 3.31
N ARG A 33 -5.80 22.84 4.64
CA ARG A 33 -5.99 21.66 5.48
C ARG A 33 -7.30 20.91 5.20
N ASP A 34 -8.39 21.66 5.03
CA ASP A 34 -9.70 21.10 4.75
C ASP A 34 -9.69 20.32 3.42
N ALA A 35 -9.02 20.86 2.40
CA ALA A 35 -8.85 20.17 1.11
C ALA A 35 -8.04 18.86 1.24
N TYR A 36 -7.02 18.85 2.11
CA TYR A 36 -6.27 17.64 2.40
C TYR A 36 -7.14 16.57 3.06
N GLU A 37 -7.87 16.96 4.10
CA GLU A 37 -8.81 16.07 4.80
C GLU A 37 -9.93 15.58 3.88
N ASP A 38 -10.47 16.46 3.00
CA ASP A 38 -11.48 16.07 1.99
C ASP A 38 -10.93 15.02 1.01
N ALA A 39 -9.71 15.19 0.51
CA ALA A 39 -9.07 14.23 -0.36
C ALA A 39 -8.87 12.88 0.34
N LEU A 40 -8.45 12.86 1.61
CA LEU A 40 -8.29 11.64 2.41
C LEU A 40 -9.62 10.93 2.65
N ARG A 41 -10.69 11.69 2.93
CA ARG A 41 -12.06 11.15 3.03
C ARG A 41 -12.53 10.53 1.71
N GLY A 42 -12.21 11.18 0.61
CA GLY A 42 -12.44 10.63 -0.74
C GLY A 42 -11.68 9.33 -1.01
N GLY A 43 -10.57 9.10 -0.33
CA GLY A 43 -9.78 7.86 -0.34
C GLY A 43 -10.29 6.77 0.62
N GLY A 44 -11.38 7.03 1.35
CA GLY A 44 -12.01 6.06 2.25
C GLY A 44 -11.76 6.28 3.75
N MET A 45 -11.02 7.32 4.15
CA MET A 45 -10.82 7.65 5.56
C MET A 45 -12.09 8.25 6.19
N SER A 46 -12.31 7.94 7.43
CA SER A 46 -13.29 8.64 8.25
C SER A 46 -12.84 10.07 8.58
N ASN A 47 -13.77 10.95 9.03
CA ASN A 47 -13.41 12.31 9.42
C ASN A 47 -12.27 12.36 10.45
N ALA A 48 -12.38 11.54 11.51
CA ALA A 48 -11.37 11.49 12.56
C ALA A 48 -10.03 10.97 12.06
N GLN A 49 -10.03 9.95 11.19
CA GLN A 49 -8.81 9.45 10.55
C GLN A 49 -8.16 10.50 9.67
N ALA A 50 -8.94 11.18 8.80
CA ALA A 50 -8.42 12.20 7.89
C ALA A 50 -7.81 13.38 8.65
N THR A 51 -8.49 13.89 9.69
CA THR A 51 -8.00 14.99 10.53
C THR A 51 -6.69 14.61 11.25
N ARG A 52 -6.64 13.39 11.83
CA ARG A 52 -5.45 12.88 12.50
C ARG A 52 -4.31 12.67 11.50
N PHE A 53 -4.57 11.96 10.41
CA PHE A 53 -3.57 11.68 9.38
C PHE A 53 -2.94 12.95 8.82
N ALA A 54 -3.77 13.94 8.47
CA ALA A 54 -3.28 15.21 7.95
C ALA A 54 -2.47 16.01 9.01
N ALA A 55 -2.65 15.78 10.33
CA ALA A 55 -1.80 16.33 11.36
C ALA A 55 -0.43 15.64 11.45
N GLU A 56 -0.43 14.31 11.26
CA GLU A 56 0.74 13.46 11.45
C GLU A 56 1.63 13.40 10.20
N TYR A 57 1.04 13.50 9.01
CA TYR A 57 1.76 13.32 7.74
C TYR A 57 1.66 14.52 6.81
N SER A 58 2.81 14.91 6.26
CA SER A 58 2.93 15.92 5.20
C SER A 58 3.19 15.26 3.86
N ILE A 59 2.61 15.82 2.79
CA ILE A 59 2.83 15.38 1.42
C ILE A 59 4.18 15.91 0.93
N VAL A 60 5.07 15.03 0.49
CA VAL A 60 6.39 15.39 -0.08
C VAL A 60 6.33 15.42 -1.61
N SER A 61 5.65 14.45 -2.20
CA SER A 61 5.49 14.34 -3.65
C SER A 61 4.29 13.45 -3.97
N THR A 62 3.68 13.68 -5.11
CA THR A 62 2.61 12.84 -5.65
C THR A 62 2.85 12.56 -7.11
N THR A 63 2.37 11.41 -7.60
CA THR A 63 2.24 11.18 -9.04
C THR A 63 0.77 11.25 -9.42
N TYR A 64 0.47 11.84 -10.58
CA TYR A 64 -0.80 11.52 -11.23
C TYR A 64 -0.75 10.06 -11.73
N ILE A 65 -1.93 9.46 -11.92
CA ILE A 65 -2.02 8.15 -12.56
C ILE A 65 -1.40 8.29 -13.95
N ASP A 66 -0.29 7.62 -14.16
CA ASP A 66 0.35 7.60 -15.46
C ASP A 66 -0.34 6.60 -16.43
N ILE A 67 0.14 6.51 -17.66
CA ILE A 67 -0.41 5.62 -18.68
C ILE A 67 -0.33 4.14 -18.28
N SER A 68 0.55 3.75 -17.33
CA SER A 68 0.64 2.41 -16.79
C SER A 68 -0.39 2.14 -15.69
N GLY A 69 -1.05 3.18 -15.17
CA GLY A 69 -1.93 3.11 -14.00
C GLY A 69 -1.20 3.23 -12.67
N LEU A 70 0.12 3.47 -12.66
CA LEU A 70 0.88 3.70 -11.42
C LEU A 70 0.46 5.02 -10.77
N ALA A 71 0.23 4.98 -9.45
CA ALA A 71 0.10 6.17 -8.62
C ALA A 71 0.87 5.96 -7.30
N VAL A 72 1.70 6.93 -6.95
CA VAL A 72 2.52 6.91 -5.73
C VAL A 72 2.39 8.26 -5.04
N ASN A 73 2.07 8.23 -3.76
CA ASN A 73 2.16 9.39 -2.88
C ASN A 73 3.34 9.22 -1.92
N VAL A 74 4.14 10.25 -1.76
CA VAL A 74 5.27 10.28 -0.83
C VAL A 74 4.90 11.15 0.34
N PHE A 75 4.88 10.56 1.53
CA PHE A 75 4.56 11.24 2.78
C PHE A 75 5.80 11.35 3.65
N ARG A 76 5.78 12.34 4.54
CA ARG A 76 6.73 12.50 5.64
C ARG A 76 5.95 12.51 6.94
N ASP A 77 6.35 11.67 7.86
CA ASP A 77 5.91 11.73 9.25
C ASP A 77 6.47 13.03 9.89
N ASN A 78 5.59 13.84 10.45
CA ASN A 78 5.93 15.17 10.96
C ASN A 78 6.69 15.12 12.30
N GLU A 79 6.57 14.01 13.04
CA GLU A 79 7.24 13.82 14.33
C GLU A 79 8.63 13.20 14.13
N THR A 80 8.71 12.14 13.35
CA THR A 80 9.95 11.35 13.19
C THR A 80 10.80 11.78 11.99
N GLY A 81 10.19 12.45 11.01
CA GLY A 81 10.80 12.76 9.72
C GLY A 81 10.87 11.56 8.76
N GLN A 82 10.34 10.39 9.15
CA GLN A 82 10.31 9.18 8.32
C GLN A 82 9.61 9.45 7.00
N ILE A 83 10.24 9.01 5.91
CA ILE A 83 9.63 9.06 4.57
C ILE A 83 8.94 7.75 4.26
N VAL A 84 7.74 7.84 3.71
CA VAL A 84 6.95 6.69 3.29
C VAL A 84 6.48 6.87 1.84
N LEU A 85 6.76 5.88 1.00
CA LEU A 85 6.18 5.75 -0.32
C LEU A 85 4.91 4.91 -0.21
N ALA A 86 3.76 5.52 -0.43
CA ALA A 86 2.46 4.85 -0.42
C ALA A 86 2.01 4.61 -1.87
N ILE A 87 1.98 3.34 -2.27
CA ILE A 87 1.67 2.93 -3.65
C ILE A 87 0.20 2.49 -3.71
N ARG A 88 -0.56 3.13 -4.61
CA ARG A 88 -1.96 2.82 -4.81
C ARG A 88 -2.12 1.51 -5.57
N GLY A 89 -3.07 0.68 -5.14
CA GLY A 89 -3.58 -0.45 -5.91
C GLY A 89 -4.57 -0.02 -6.99
N THR A 90 -5.13 -0.98 -7.69
CA THR A 90 -6.18 -0.74 -8.68
C THR A 90 -7.51 -0.48 -7.97
N ASN A 91 -8.31 0.46 -8.45
CA ASN A 91 -9.63 0.74 -7.90
C ASN A 91 -10.65 -0.37 -8.25
N ASP A 92 -10.40 -1.12 -9.33
CA ASP A 92 -11.26 -2.22 -9.75
C ASP A 92 -10.52 -3.56 -9.59
N VAL A 93 -10.99 -4.37 -8.65
CA VAL A 93 -10.42 -5.71 -8.40
C VAL A 93 -10.69 -6.66 -9.57
N LEU A 94 -11.75 -6.43 -10.37
CA LEU A 94 -12.00 -7.20 -11.58
C LEU A 94 -10.94 -6.94 -12.65
N ASP A 95 -10.40 -5.71 -12.70
CA ASP A 95 -9.27 -5.39 -13.58
C ASP A 95 -8.00 -6.15 -13.19
N ILE A 96 -7.80 -6.40 -11.88
CA ILE A 96 -6.68 -7.22 -11.42
C ILE A 96 -6.86 -8.68 -11.83
N LEU A 97 -8.08 -9.22 -11.68
CA LEU A 97 -8.39 -10.60 -12.08
C LEU A 97 -8.29 -10.80 -13.59
N SER A 98 -8.60 -9.75 -14.37
CA SER A 98 -8.49 -9.78 -15.85
C SER A 98 -7.08 -9.49 -16.33
N ASN A 99 -6.18 -9.00 -15.48
CA ASN A 99 -4.80 -8.72 -15.84
C ASN A 99 -4.00 -10.02 -15.98
N ALA A 100 -3.92 -10.52 -17.21
CA ALA A 100 -3.23 -11.75 -17.53
C ALA A 100 -1.74 -11.74 -17.14
N GLU A 101 -1.07 -10.57 -17.19
CA GLU A 101 0.33 -10.44 -16.79
C GLU A 101 0.51 -10.74 -15.29
N LEU A 102 -0.37 -10.21 -14.44
CA LEU A 102 -0.31 -10.48 -13.00
C LEU A 102 -0.67 -11.94 -12.69
N TYR A 103 -1.70 -12.48 -13.36
CA TYR A 103 -2.19 -13.82 -13.08
C TYR A 103 -1.25 -14.92 -13.61
N PHE A 104 -0.70 -14.77 -14.81
CA PHE A 104 0.18 -15.78 -15.43
C PHE A 104 1.67 -15.43 -15.28
N GLY A 105 2.03 -14.16 -15.32
CA GLY A 105 3.40 -13.67 -15.19
C GLY A 105 3.81 -13.35 -13.75
N GLY A 106 2.85 -13.12 -12.85
CA GLY A 106 3.12 -12.79 -11.45
C GLY A 106 3.84 -11.44 -11.25
N ILE A 107 3.83 -10.55 -12.25
CA ILE A 107 4.41 -9.20 -12.16
C ILE A 107 3.87 -8.30 -13.29
N THR A 108 3.56 -7.06 -12.96
CA THR A 108 3.08 -6.04 -13.91
C THR A 108 4.24 -5.24 -14.48
N ARG A 109 4.67 -5.56 -15.71
CA ARG A 109 5.83 -4.94 -16.36
C ARG A 109 5.71 -3.42 -16.54
N PRO A 110 4.61 -2.86 -17.10
CA PRO A 110 4.50 -1.42 -17.32
C PRO A 110 4.60 -0.61 -16.03
N GLN A 111 3.90 -1.04 -14.97
CA GLN A 111 3.91 -0.34 -13.68
C GLN A 111 5.25 -0.51 -12.96
N THR A 112 5.94 -1.64 -13.11
CA THR A 112 7.29 -1.85 -12.58
C THR A 112 8.29 -0.88 -13.23
N VAL A 113 8.22 -0.70 -14.54
CA VAL A 113 9.05 0.29 -15.27
C VAL A 113 8.75 1.71 -14.80
N SER A 114 7.49 2.09 -14.73
CA SER A 114 7.08 3.41 -14.24
C SER A 114 7.53 3.66 -12.80
N LEU A 115 7.41 2.66 -11.92
CA LEU A 115 7.86 2.74 -10.53
C LEU A 115 9.38 2.95 -10.45
N TYR A 116 10.17 2.14 -11.17
CA TYR A 116 11.61 2.29 -11.23
C TYR A 116 11.98 3.71 -11.68
N ASN A 117 11.42 4.16 -12.78
CA ASN A 117 11.69 5.48 -13.35
C ASN A 117 11.31 6.62 -12.39
N TYR A 118 10.18 6.51 -11.70
CA TYR A 118 9.76 7.51 -10.71
C TYR A 118 10.73 7.57 -9.52
N VAL A 119 11.07 6.41 -8.94
CA VAL A 119 12.00 6.37 -7.80
C VAL A 119 13.39 6.90 -8.19
N GLN A 120 13.89 6.59 -9.40
CA GLN A 120 15.13 7.17 -9.91
C GLN A 120 15.08 8.70 -9.98
N ARG A 121 13.96 9.27 -10.38
CA ARG A 121 13.76 10.73 -10.37
C ARG A 121 13.71 11.32 -8.97
N LEU A 122 13.09 10.63 -8.01
CA LEU A 122 13.07 11.07 -6.62
C LEU A 122 14.49 11.10 -6.01
N LEU A 123 15.32 10.11 -6.34
CA LEU A 123 16.69 9.97 -5.84
C LEU A 123 17.68 10.96 -6.48
N THR A 124 17.45 11.31 -7.75
CA THR A 124 18.37 12.17 -8.49
C THR A 124 18.13 13.62 -8.12
N PRO A 125 19.18 14.39 -7.71
CA PRO A 125 19.04 15.80 -7.39
C PRO A 125 18.33 16.60 -8.47
N ALA A 126 17.54 17.60 -8.07
CA ALA A 126 16.85 18.49 -9.01
C ALA A 126 17.86 19.16 -9.95
N GLY A 127 17.54 19.19 -11.24
CA GLY A 127 18.42 19.74 -12.29
C GLY A 127 19.46 18.76 -12.85
N GLN A 128 19.64 17.59 -12.25
CA GLN A 128 20.46 16.52 -12.80
C GLN A 128 19.60 15.52 -13.59
N LEU A 129 20.21 14.76 -14.48
CA LEU A 129 19.54 13.77 -15.31
C LEU A 129 19.42 12.43 -14.58
N ALA A 130 18.21 12.01 -14.30
CA ALA A 130 17.88 10.71 -13.72
C ALA A 130 17.88 9.63 -14.82
N PRO A 131 18.56 8.48 -14.60
CA PRO A 131 18.51 7.36 -15.53
C PRO A 131 17.07 6.82 -15.62
N GLN A 132 16.69 6.43 -16.83
CA GLN A 132 15.36 5.84 -17.08
C GLN A 132 15.50 4.53 -17.83
N VAL A 133 14.47 3.71 -17.74
CA VAL A 133 14.37 2.46 -18.51
C VAL A 133 13.05 2.41 -19.28
N ILE A 134 13.02 1.57 -20.29
CA ILE A 134 11.84 1.26 -21.11
C ILE A 134 11.70 -0.25 -21.27
N ASP A 135 10.47 -0.74 -21.26
CA ASP A 135 10.16 -2.11 -21.68
C ASP A 135 9.94 -2.09 -23.20
N ALA A 136 10.85 -2.70 -23.92
CA ALA A 136 10.77 -2.78 -25.37
C ALA A 136 10.33 -4.18 -25.82
N PRO A 137 9.30 -4.26 -26.69
CA PRO A 137 8.97 -5.52 -27.37
C PRO A 137 10.11 -5.94 -28.30
N PRO A 138 10.19 -7.23 -28.68
CA PRO A 138 11.22 -7.71 -29.58
C PRO A 138 11.03 -7.09 -30.97
N TYR A 139 11.73 -6.01 -31.23
CA TYR A 139 11.91 -5.52 -32.61
C TYR A 139 13.09 -6.25 -33.23
N SER A 140 12.85 -6.86 -34.39
CA SER A 140 13.82 -7.44 -35.35
C SER A 140 15.25 -7.61 -34.80
N GLY A 141 15.50 -8.66 -34.01
CA GLY A 141 16.84 -9.06 -33.59
C GLY A 141 17.22 -8.74 -32.15
N THR A 142 16.44 -7.98 -31.38
CA THR A 142 16.57 -7.83 -29.94
C THR A 142 15.43 -8.53 -29.23
N GLY A 143 15.71 -9.32 -28.18
CA GLY A 143 14.64 -9.94 -27.37
C GLY A 143 13.77 -8.87 -26.68
N SER A 144 12.58 -9.26 -26.21
CA SER A 144 11.84 -8.41 -25.27
C SER A 144 12.66 -8.23 -23.98
N GLY A 145 12.73 -7.00 -23.45
CA GLY A 145 13.52 -6.75 -22.25
C GLY A 145 13.46 -5.29 -21.76
N ILE A 146 14.14 -5.06 -20.66
CA ILE A 146 14.31 -3.74 -20.06
C ILE A 146 15.60 -3.12 -20.62
N TYR A 147 15.46 -1.96 -21.22
CA TYR A 147 16.55 -1.22 -21.87
C TYR A 147 16.67 0.19 -21.30
N ALA A 148 17.86 0.77 -21.40
CA ALA A 148 18.06 2.18 -21.07
C ALA A 148 17.20 3.09 -21.97
N ALA A 149 16.58 4.08 -21.37
CA ALA A 149 15.81 5.12 -22.04
C ALA A 149 16.49 6.49 -21.89
N PRO A 150 16.12 7.51 -22.67
CA PRO A 150 16.60 8.87 -22.48
C PRO A 150 16.36 9.34 -21.04
N ALA A 151 17.43 9.83 -20.40
CA ALA A 151 17.36 10.33 -19.04
C ALA A 151 16.48 11.59 -18.95
N VAL A 152 15.80 11.78 -17.83
CA VAL A 152 14.92 12.93 -17.57
C VAL A 152 15.37 13.67 -16.29
N LEU A 153 14.88 14.90 -16.08
CA LEU A 153 15.25 15.68 -14.90
C LEU A 153 14.80 15.01 -13.59
N GLY A 154 15.71 14.94 -12.66
CA GLY A 154 15.48 14.49 -11.29
C GLY A 154 14.53 15.43 -10.55
N LEU A 155 13.81 14.88 -9.56
CA LEU A 155 12.94 15.62 -8.65
C LEU A 155 13.67 16.00 -7.34
N GLY A 156 14.62 15.18 -6.92
CA GLY A 156 15.50 15.43 -5.77
C GLY A 156 14.88 15.23 -4.41
N TYR A 157 13.61 14.87 -4.31
CA TYR A 157 12.90 14.77 -3.02
C TYR A 157 13.49 13.73 -2.05
N LEU A 158 14.15 12.70 -2.60
CA LEU A 158 14.84 11.65 -1.85
C LEU A 158 16.35 11.64 -2.09
N SER A 159 16.91 12.75 -2.58
CA SER A 159 18.36 12.83 -2.80
C SER A 159 19.13 12.69 -1.48
N GLY A 160 19.96 11.65 -1.39
CA GLY A 160 20.70 11.31 -0.17
C GLY A 160 19.85 10.65 0.92
N ALA A 161 18.59 10.34 0.67
CA ALA A 161 17.76 9.63 1.63
C ALA A 161 18.16 8.15 1.74
N SER A 162 17.98 7.61 2.93
CA SER A 162 18.08 6.18 3.25
C SER A 162 17.02 5.86 4.31
N GLY A 163 16.70 4.60 4.49
CA GLY A 163 15.76 4.20 5.52
C GLY A 163 14.30 4.55 5.20
N VAL A 164 13.93 4.60 3.92
CA VAL A 164 12.56 4.87 3.47
C VAL A 164 11.68 3.64 3.72
N THR A 165 10.45 3.85 4.15
CA THR A 165 9.41 2.83 4.20
C THR A 165 8.59 2.84 2.91
N VAL A 166 8.17 1.67 2.43
CA VAL A 166 7.22 1.57 1.33
C VAL A 166 6.00 0.76 1.76
N THR A 167 4.82 1.21 1.38
CA THR A 167 3.55 0.57 1.76
C THR A 167 2.57 0.58 0.60
N GLY A 168 1.65 -0.40 0.59
CA GLY A 168 0.60 -0.46 -0.42
C GLY A 168 -0.38 -1.60 -0.20
N HIS A 169 -1.56 -1.41 -0.76
CA HIS A 169 -2.64 -2.38 -0.71
C HIS A 169 -2.88 -3.02 -2.08
N SER A 170 -3.24 -4.29 -2.11
CA SER A 170 -3.55 -5.02 -3.34
C SER A 170 -2.37 -4.94 -4.32
N LEU A 171 -2.58 -4.53 -5.56
CA LEU A 171 -1.52 -4.31 -6.55
C LEU A 171 -0.45 -3.31 -6.06
N GLY A 172 -0.84 -2.28 -5.28
CA GLY A 172 0.12 -1.36 -4.66
C GLY A 172 1.04 -2.06 -3.66
N GLY A 173 0.54 -3.07 -2.93
CA GLY A 173 1.35 -3.91 -2.06
C GLY A 173 2.33 -4.79 -2.84
N HIS A 174 1.90 -5.36 -3.96
CA HIS A 174 2.78 -6.07 -4.88
C HIS A 174 3.91 -5.18 -5.40
N LEU A 175 3.58 -3.98 -5.86
CA LEU A 175 4.55 -3.00 -6.32
C LEU A 175 5.47 -2.49 -5.19
N SER A 176 4.98 -2.46 -3.93
CA SER A 176 5.82 -2.14 -2.78
C SER A 176 6.91 -3.20 -2.55
N ALA A 177 6.59 -4.47 -2.70
CA ALA A 177 7.57 -5.54 -2.65
C ALA A 177 8.57 -5.46 -3.83
N VAL A 178 8.09 -5.13 -5.03
CA VAL A 178 8.96 -4.86 -6.20
C VAL A 178 9.91 -3.70 -5.91
N ALA A 179 9.42 -2.59 -5.36
CA ALA A 179 10.25 -1.44 -5.00
C ALA A 179 11.37 -1.82 -4.02
N SER A 180 11.07 -2.62 -2.98
CA SER A 180 12.07 -3.04 -2.00
C SER A 180 13.18 -3.91 -2.61
N ARG A 181 12.85 -4.70 -3.62
CA ARG A 181 13.83 -5.49 -4.35
C ARG A 181 14.68 -4.65 -5.30
N LEU A 182 14.07 -3.69 -6.00
CA LEU A 182 14.79 -2.83 -6.95
C LEU A 182 15.66 -1.76 -6.26
N PHE A 183 15.31 -1.39 -5.02
CA PHE A 183 16.00 -0.32 -4.27
C PHE A 183 16.35 -0.75 -2.83
N PRO A 184 17.11 -1.86 -2.64
CA PRO A 184 17.37 -2.41 -1.31
C PRO A 184 18.17 -1.47 -0.40
N SER A 185 18.98 -0.58 -0.97
CA SER A 185 19.76 0.41 -0.21
C SER A 185 18.92 1.60 0.27
N LEU A 186 17.79 1.88 -0.39
CA LEU A 186 16.87 2.95 -0.05
C LEU A 186 15.83 2.49 0.96
N ILE A 187 15.24 1.31 0.73
CA ILE A 187 14.04 0.84 1.43
C ILE A 187 14.43 -0.02 2.62
N GLN A 188 14.11 0.49 3.81
CA GLN A 188 14.37 -0.17 5.08
C GLN A 188 13.26 -1.11 5.50
N SER A 189 11.99 -0.75 5.23
CA SER A 189 10.82 -1.51 5.64
C SER A 189 9.76 -1.51 4.54
N THR A 190 9.07 -2.63 4.39
CA THR A 190 8.00 -2.80 3.39
C THR A 190 6.78 -3.41 4.03
N TYR A 191 5.62 -2.78 3.81
CA TYR A 191 4.33 -3.26 4.30
C TYR A 191 3.38 -3.47 3.12
N THR A 192 2.84 -4.67 3.02
CA THR A 192 1.87 -5.02 1.97
C THR A 192 0.55 -5.45 2.61
N TYR A 193 -0.56 -5.02 2.04
CA TYR A 193 -1.90 -5.30 2.56
C TYR A 193 -2.73 -6.02 1.50
N ASN A 194 -3.16 -7.25 1.78
CA ASN A 194 -3.91 -8.10 0.85
C ASN A 194 -3.29 -8.14 -0.57
N ALA A 195 -1.96 -8.11 -0.66
CA ALA A 195 -1.25 -8.10 -1.92
C ALA A 195 -1.21 -9.49 -2.57
N PRO A 196 -1.26 -9.58 -3.91
CA PRO A 196 -0.89 -10.81 -4.60
C PRO A 196 0.60 -11.08 -4.45
N GLY A 197 0.95 -12.37 -4.44
CA GLY A 197 2.32 -12.85 -4.48
C GLY A 197 2.93 -12.82 -5.88
N PHE A 198 4.00 -13.55 -6.05
CA PHE A 198 4.82 -13.60 -7.27
C PHE A 198 4.89 -15.00 -7.84
N ASN A 199 5.01 -15.10 -9.16
CA ASN A 199 5.68 -16.22 -9.80
C ASN A 199 7.20 -15.94 -9.73
N LEU A 200 7.86 -16.41 -8.66
CA LEU A 200 9.25 -16.02 -8.36
C LEU A 200 10.20 -16.21 -9.55
N PRO A 201 10.22 -17.32 -10.29
CA PRO A 201 11.10 -17.47 -11.46
C PRO A 201 10.88 -16.40 -12.53
N VAL A 202 9.63 -15.98 -12.77
CA VAL A 202 9.30 -14.95 -13.77
C VAL A 202 9.65 -13.56 -13.24
N ALA A 203 9.35 -13.29 -11.97
CA ALA A 203 9.69 -12.04 -11.32
C ALA A 203 11.21 -11.84 -11.27
N ASP A 204 11.97 -12.88 -10.91
CA ASP A 204 13.43 -12.86 -10.90
C ASP A 204 13.97 -12.55 -12.30
N ALA A 205 13.53 -13.27 -13.32
CA ALA A 205 13.98 -13.07 -14.69
C ALA A 205 13.69 -11.66 -15.25
N LEU A 206 12.65 -11.00 -14.76
CA LEU A 206 12.35 -9.62 -15.13
C LEU A 206 13.15 -8.61 -14.30
N LEU A 207 13.12 -8.74 -12.98
CA LEU A 207 13.71 -7.73 -12.08
C LEU A 207 15.24 -7.70 -12.20
N ASP A 208 15.88 -8.81 -12.51
CA ASP A 208 17.32 -8.89 -12.77
C ASP A 208 17.78 -8.13 -14.05
N GLN A 209 16.81 -7.71 -14.89
CA GLN A 209 17.12 -6.88 -16.08
C GLN A 209 17.21 -5.38 -15.76
N PHE A 210 16.72 -4.95 -14.57
CA PHE A 210 16.79 -3.55 -14.18
C PHE A 210 18.23 -3.18 -13.77
N PRO A 211 18.68 -1.95 -14.08
CA PRO A 211 19.99 -1.48 -13.65
C PRO A 211 20.08 -1.43 -12.11
N GLY A 212 21.16 -1.94 -11.56
CA GLY A 212 21.42 -2.00 -10.13
C GLY A 212 21.59 -3.44 -9.65
N ASP A 213 21.77 -3.61 -8.36
CA ASP A 213 21.89 -4.92 -7.70
C ASP A 213 20.55 -5.28 -7.05
N ALA A 214 19.63 -5.76 -7.85
CA ALA A 214 18.29 -6.07 -7.39
C ALA A 214 18.23 -7.29 -6.44
N GLY A 215 19.18 -8.22 -6.51
CA GLY A 215 19.27 -9.38 -5.62
C GLY A 215 17.96 -10.17 -5.46
N ALA A 216 17.80 -10.87 -4.35
CA ALA A 216 16.55 -11.52 -3.97
C ALA A 216 15.59 -10.55 -3.25
N PHE A 217 14.31 -10.93 -3.09
CA PHE A 217 13.40 -10.15 -2.24
C PHE A 217 13.96 -10.07 -0.81
N PRO A 218 14.03 -8.86 -0.22
CA PRO A 218 14.61 -8.70 1.11
C PRO A 218 13.69 -9.26 2.21
N SER A 219 14.28 -9.60 3.36
CA SER A 219 13.53 -10.18 4.49
C SER A 219 12.72 -9.15 5.31
N ASN A 220 12.85 -7.87 5.00
CA ASN A 220 12.17 -6.76 5.68
C ASN A 220 10.74 -6.49 5.12
N ILE A 221 10.15 -7.45 4.44
CA ILE A 221 8.77 -7.38 3.93
C ILE A 221 7.81 -7.98 4.94
N THR A 222 6.86 -7.17 5.39
CA THR A 222 5.73 -7.57 6.23
C THR A 222 4.46 -7.64 5.38
N ASN A 223 3.92 -8.84 5.21
CA ASN A 223 2.65 -9.04 4.51
C ASN A 223 1.52 -9.12 5.52
N VAL A 224 0.57 -8.21 5.48
CA VAL A 224 -0.64 -8.21 6.31
C VAL A 224 -1.81 -8.65 5.45
N VAL A 225 -2.46 -9.74 5.83
CA VAL A 225 -3.53 -10.35 5.05
C VAL A 225 -4.76 -10.62 5.91
N ALA A 226 -5.95 -10.42 5.36
CA ALA A 226 -7.18 -10.82 6.00
C ALA A 226 -7.24 -12.34 6.17
N ASP A 227 -7.60 -12.82 7.36
CA ASP A 227 -7.63 -14.25 7.70
C ASP A 227 -8.89 -14.95 7.18
N THR A 228 -9.97 -14.22 6.91
CA THR A 228 -11.27 -14.75 6.51
C THR A 228 -11.87 -13.98 5.33
N GLY A 229 -12.86 -14.59 4.69
CA GLY A 229 -13.58 -14.02 3.57
C GLY A 229 -12.86 -14.20 2.23
N VAL A 230 -13.46 -13.68 1.17
CA VAL A 230 -12.88 -13.77 -0.17
C VAL A 230 -11.83 -12.69 -0.34
N THR A 231 -10.59 -13.06 -0.08
CA THR A 231 -9.40 -12.27 -0.46
C THR A 231 -9.01 -12.69 -1.87
N VAL A 232 -9.65 -12.13 -2.86
CA VAL A 232 -9.68 -12.63 -4.25
C VAL A 232 -8.28 -12.87 -4.85
N ILE A 233 -7.25 -12.20 -4.37
CA ILE A 233 -5.89 -12.29 -4.96
C ILE A 233 -4.76 -12.47 -3.94
N SER A 234 -5.00 -12.32 -2.65
CA SER A 234 -3.92 -12.41 -1.63
C SER A 234 -3.33 -13.81 -1.45
N ASN A 235 -3.90 -14.82 -2.10
CA ASN A 235 -3.41 -16.20 -2.10
C ASN A 235 -2.86 -16.62 -3.48
N VAL A 236 -2.66 -15.68 -4.40
CA VAL A 236 -2.10 -15.96 -5.73
C VAL A 236 -0.59 -15.72 -5.70
N GLY A 237 0.19 -16.74 -6.02
CA GLY A 237 1.65 -16.69 -6.05
C GLY A 237 2.33 -16.77 -4.68
N ASP A 238 3.65 -16.67 -4.68
CA ASP A 238 4.49 -16.74 -3.48
C ASP A 238 4.66 -15.33 -2.86
N LEU A 239 4.30 -15.18 -1.60
CA LEU A 239 4.54 -13.94 -0.84
C LEU A 239 5.96 -13.96 -0.28
N PRO A 240 6.79 -12.93 -0.54
CA PRO A 240 8.06 -12.77 0.16
C PRO A 240 7.80 -12.54 1.66
N GLY A 241 8.47 -13.29 2.52
CA GLY A 241 8.31 -13.21 3.98
C GLY A 241 7.09 -13.96 4.53
N THR A 242 6.86 -13.86 5.84
CA THR A 242 5.77 -14.57 6.52
C THR A 242 4.53 -13.68 6.66
N PRO A 243 3.36 -14.11 6.18
CA PRO A 243 2.15 -13.31 6.27
C PRO A 243 1.67 -13.17 7.72
N LYS A 244 1.23 -11.98 8.09
CA LYS A 244 0.53 -11.65 9.33
C LYS A 244 -0.97 -11.69 9.08
N ARG A 245 -1.65 -12.65 9.63
CA ARG A 245 -3.08 -12.85 9.42
C ARG A 245 -3.88 -12.05 10.44
N ILE A 246 -4.78 -11.21 9.95
CA ILE A 246 -5.65 -10.35 10.73
C ILE A 246 -7.09 -10.82 10.53
N PHE A 247 -7.77 -11.12 11.64
CA PHE A 247 -9.17 -11.50 11.59
C PHE A 247 -10.01 -10.29 11.21
N ILE A 248 -10.83 -10.47 10.18
CA ILE A 248 -11.86 -9.55 9.74
C ILE A 248 -13.15 -10.39 9.67
N GLU A 249 -14.26 -9.87 10.16
CA GLU A 249 -15.54 -10.56 10.03
C GLU A 249 -15.89 -10.74 8.56
N ASP A 250 -16.40 -11.93 8.18
CA ASP A 250 -16.64 -12.28 6.78
C ASP A 250 -17.67 -11.33 6.14
N GLN A 251 -17.28 -10.63 5.12
CA GLN A 251 -18.14 -9.76 4.34
C GLN A 251 -18.49 -10.43 3.01
N SER A 252 -19.78 -10.63 2.78
CA SER A 252 -20.27 -11.24 1.55
C SER A 252 -19.88 -10.43 0.32
N LEU A 253 -19.24 -11.09 -0.67
CA LEU A 253 -18.95 -10.49 -1.98
C LEU A 253 -20.20 -9.98 -2.73
N ILE A 254 -21.37 -10.58 -2.46
CA ILE A 254 -22.61 -10.27 -3.19
C ILE A 254 -23.14 -8.89 -2.78
N THR A 255 -22.91 -8.49 -1.54
CA THR A 255 -23.46 -7.25 -0.97
C THR A 255 -22.42 -6.16 -0.72
N ASN A 256 -21.14 -6.52 -0.58
CA ASN A 256 -20.04 -5.59 -0.23
C ASN A 256 -18.75 -5.96 -0.99
N PHE A 257 -18.75 -5.81 -2.30
CA PHE A 257 -17.50 -5.90 -3.07
C PHE A 257 -16.65 -4.62 -2.83
N PRO A 258 -15.35 -4.72 -2.56
CA PRO A 258 -14.48 -5.90 -2.62
C PRO A 258 -14.41 -6.77 -1.34
N GLY A 259 -15.34 -6.62 -0.40
CA GLY A 259 -15.38 -7.43 0.82
C GLY A 259 -14.10 -7.32 1.65
N ASN A 260 -13.65 -8.44 2.20
CA ASN A 260 -12.45 -8.51 3.06
C ASN A 260 -11.13 -8.23 2.30
N HIS A 261 -11.17 -8.07 0.97
CA HIS A 261 -10.00 -7.62 0.21
C HIS A 261 -9.73 -6.12 0.43
N GLY A 262 -10.74 -5.30 0.72
CA GLY A 262 -10.61 -3.85 0.83
C GLY A 262 -9.63 -3.40 1.92
N ILE A 263 -8.96 -2.27 1.69
CA ILE A 263 -8.04 -1.70 2.69
C ILE A 263 -8.78 -1.12 3.90
N ALA A 264 -9.97 -0.56 3.71
CA ALA A 264 -10.74 0.04 4.81
C ALA A 264 -11.14 -0.99 5.88
N PRO A 265 -11.78 -2.14 5.57
CA PRO A 265 -12.08 -3.17 6.57
C PRO A 265 -10.83 -3.70 7.27
N LEU A 266 -9.72 -3.85 6.56
CA LEU A 266 -8.45 -4.31 7.14
C LEU A 266 -7.86 -3.26 8.09
N THR A 267 -7.92 -1.96 7.72
CA THR A 267 -7.48 -0.85 8.58
C THR A 267 -8.33 -0.75 9.84
N ASP A 268 -9.65 -0.93 9.72
CA ASP A 268 -10.57 -0.92 10.86
C ASP A 268 -10.30 -2.09 11.82
N ALA A 269 -10.08 -3.28 11.27
CA ALA A 269 -9.67 -4.42 12.09
C ALA A 269 -8.35 -4.13 12.83
N LEU A 270 -7.35 -3.61 12.13
CA LEU A 270 -6.07 -3.23 12.74
C LEU A 270 -6.23 -2.16 13.83
N ALA A 271 -7.17 -1.22 13.69
CA ALA A 271 -7.49 -0.25 14.75
C ALA A 271 -7.95 -0.94 16.04
N ILE A 272 -8.75 -2.00 15.93
CA ILE A 272 -9.18 -2.80 17.09
C ILE A 272 -8.00 -3.57 17.68
N TYR A 273 -7.18 -4.21 16.86
CA TYR A 273 -5.96 -4.87 17.36
C TYR A 273 -5.04 -3.89 18.07
N ASN A 274 -4.91 -2.66 17.55
CA ASN A 274 -4.12 -1.59 18.16
C ASN A 274 -4.70 -1.14 19.51
N LEU A 275 -6.03 -1.03 19.60
CA LEU A 275 -6.71 -0.75 20.88
C LEU A 275 -6.40 -1.82 21.92
N PHE A 276 -6.53 -3.12 21.58
CA PHE A 276 -6.19 -4.22 22.49
C PHE A 276 -4.71 -4.19 22.87
N ALA A 277 -3.81 -3.91 21.94
CA ALA A 277 -2.38 -3.79 22.21
C ALA A 277 -2.06 -2.62 23.16
N THR A 278 -2.85 -1.56 23.13
CA THR A 278 -2.72 -0.42 24.04
C THR A 278 -3.20 -0.79 25.45
N ILE A 279 -4.28 -1.57 25.56
CA ILE A 279 -4.84 -2.03 26.84
C ILE A 279 -3.95 -3.10 27.47
N ASP A 280 -3.50 -4.07 26.67
CA ASP A 280 -2.59 -5.15 27.09
C ASP A 280 -1.36 -5.24 26.18
N PRO A 281 -0.27 -4.50 26.47
CA PRO A 281 0.95 -4.54 25.66
C PRO A 281 1.63 -5.92 25.60
N THR A 282 1.27 -6.85 26.49
CA THR A 282 1.82 -8.20 26.55
C THR A 282 1.03 -9.22 25.72
N GLY A 283 -0.18 -8.86 25.31
CA GLY A 283 -1.05 -9.71 24.49
C GLY A 283 -0.43 -10.00 23.13
N THR A 284 -0.84 -11.09 22.46
CA THR A 284 -0.39 -11.47 21.12
C THR A 284 -1.48 -11.23 20.08
N ILE A 285 -1.09 -11.16 18.80
CA ILE A 285 -2.06 -11.08 17.69
C ILE A 285 -3.02 -12.26 17.73
N GLU A 286 -2.49 -13.46 17.99
CA GLU A 286 -3.28 -14.70 18.07
C GLU A 286 -4.34 -14.62 19.18
N ARG A 287 -3.97 -14.10 20.36
CA ARG A 287 -4.91 -13.96 21.48
C ARG A 287 -6.01 -12.94 21.17
N VAL A 288 -5.68 -11.80 20.57
CA VAL A 288 -6.69 -10.83 20.12
C VAL A 288 -7.59 -11.46 19.07
N THR A 289 -7.02 -12.19 18.11
CA THR A 289 -7.76 -12.94 17.10
C THR A 289 -8.77 -13.90 17.73
N GLU A 290 -8.38 -14.67 18.76
CA GLU A 290 -9.28 -15.59 19.46
C GLU A 290 -10.44 -14.84 20.16
N ILE A 291 -10.16 -13.69 20.78
CA ILE A 291 -11.17 -12.85 21.42
C ILE A 291 -12.18 -12.34 20.39
N LEU A 292 -11.69 -11.82 19.26
CA LEU A 292 -12.52 -11.29 18.21
C LEU A 292 -13.37 -12.39 17.54
N LYS A 293 -12.78 -13.55 17.25
CA LYS A 293 -13.51 -14.72 16.73
C LYS A 293 -14.60 -15.21 17.68
N ALA A 294 -14.32 -15.19 18.98
CA ALA A 294 -15.30 -15.60 19.99
C ALA A 294 -16.46 -14.59 20.15
N SER A 295 -16.23 -13.31 19.86
CA SER A 295 -17.26 -12.27 19.90
C SER A 295 -18.03 -12.11 18.59
N ALA A 296 -17.47 -12.56 17.46
CA ALA A 296 -18.14 -12.53 16.16
C ALA A 296 -19.17 -13.69 16.06
N THR A 297 -20.31 -13.42 15.49
CA THR A 297 -21.32 -14.45 15.17
C THR A 297 -21.41 -14.59 13.66
N THR A 298 -21.54 -15.84 13.18
CA THR A 298 -21.53 -16.15 11.74
C THR A 298 -22.65 -15.54 10.92
N ASP A 299 -23.76 -15.17 11.57
CA ASP A 299 -24.96 -14.65 10.95
C ASP A 299 -25.22 -13.16 11.24
N LYS A 300 -24.34 -12.52 12.00
CA LYS A 300 -24.45 -11.08 12.29
C LYS A 300 -23.06 -10.48 12.28
N LYS A 301 -22.86 -9.48 11.50
CA LYS A 301 -21.61 -8.71 11.41
C LYS A 301 -21.36 -7.91 12.70
N THR A 302 -21.20 -8.60 13.83
CA THR A 302 -21.16 -7.98 15.16
C THR A 302 -19.96 -7.08 15.36
N LEU A 303 -18.80 -7.47 14.82
CA LEU A 303 -17.59 -6.63 14.88
C LEU A 303 -17.75 -5.39 14.01
N GLU A 304 -18.21 -5.53 12.77
CA GLU A 304 -18.48 -4.41 11.88
C GLU A 304 -19.58 -3.49 12.45
N THR A 305 -20.64 -4.06 13.03
CA THR A 305 -21.69 -3.27 13.69
C THR A 305 -21.15 -2.50 14.91
N ALA A 306 -20.23 -3.09 15.68
CA ALA A 306 -19.59 -2.41 16.80
C ALA A 306 -18.66 -1.28 16.29
N LEU A 307 -17.92 -1.51 15.21
CA LEU A 307 -17.07 -0.51 14.56
C LEU A 307 -17.91 0.65 14.01
N ASP A 308 -19.00 0.35 13.31
CA ASP A 308 -19.92 1.36 12.79
C ASP A 308 -20.58 2.16 13.91
N SER A 309 -20.92 1.51 15.02
CA SER A 309 -21.43 2.19 16.20
C SER A 309 -20.41 3.13 16.83
N LEU A 310 -19.15 2.70 16.92
CA LEU A 310 -18.04 3.54 17.40
C LEU A 310 -17.79 4.71 16.44
N ARG A 311 -17.78 4.47 15.13
CA ARG A 311 -17.66 5.53 14.13
C ARG A 311 -18.78 6.53 14.26
N THR A 312 -20.04 6.08 14.38
CA THR A 312 -21.20 6.95 14.56
C THR A 312 -21.10 7.78 15.84
N LEU A 313 -20.58 7.19 16.92
CA LEU A 313 -20.39 7.90 18.18
C LEU A 313 -19.38 9.06 18.07
N PHE A 314 -18.37 8.90 17.23
CA PHE A 314 -17.29 9.89 17.05
C PHE A 314 -17.43 10.75 15.78
N GLN A 315 -18.44 10.50 14.94
CA GLN A 315 -18.63 11.17 13.66
C GLN A 315 -20.11 11.46 13.43
N GLU A 316 -20.48 12.74 13.52
CA GLU A 316 -21.87 13.19 13.39
C GLU A 316 -22.54 12.88 12.04
N ASN A 317 -21.80 12.53 10.99
CA ASN A 317 -22.29 12.36 9.62
C ASN A 317 -21.89 11.04 8.93
N TYR A 318 -21.57 10.01 9.69
CA TYR A 318 -21.26 8.72 9.07
C TYR A 318 -22.50 8.01 8.55
N ALA A 319 -22.60 7.81 7.24
CA ALA A 319 -23.69 7.02 6.65
C ALA A 319 -23.36 5.52 6.76
N PHE A 320 -24.20 4.76 7.44
CA PHE A 320 -24.10 3.29 7.49
C PHE A 320 -24.12 2.72 6.07
N GLY A 321 -23.19 1.82 5.78
CA GLY A 321 -23.14 1.09 4.52
C GLY A 321 -22.59 1.86 3.33
N SER A 322 -21.88 2.96 3.55
CA SER A 322 -21.00 3.50 2.51
C SER A 322 -19.79 2.59 2.36
N PRO A 323 -19.50 2.11 1.15
CA PRO A 323 -18.39 1.20 0.89
C PRO A 323 -17.02 1.83 1.15
#